data_489c71dd3550a6c432d68a1220f0ebec
#
_entry.id   489c71dd3550a6c432d68a1220f0ebec
#
_cell.length_a   1.000
_cell.length_b   1.000
_cell.length_c   1.000
_cell.angle_alpha   90.00
_cell.angle_beta   90.00
_cell.angle_gamma   90.00
#
_symmetry.space_group_name_H-M   'P 1'
#
loop_
_entity.id
_entity.type
_entity.pdbx_description
1 polymer ?
#
loop_
_entity_poly.entity_id
_entity_poly.type
_entity_poly.pdbx_seq_one_letter_code
_entity_poly.pdbx_strand_id
1 'polypeptide(L)'
;METVCHVITKLELGGAQEVALYAVSHLDRSKFRTLLVTGPGGLLTDEAKTLPGVDVHVLSSLVRRVHILADIAAFLELMRLFRRLRPAIVHTHSSKAGILGRWAAWCASVPVIIHTI
;
A
#
# COMPACT_ATOMS: atom_id res chain seq x y z
N MET A 1 -18.83 -5.20 0.67
CA MET A 1 -17.87 -4.20 1.18
C MET A 1 -16.67 -4.15 0.24
N GLU A 2 -16.39 -2.99 -0.29
CA GLU A 2 -15.26 -2.78 -1.19
C GLU A 2 -13.94 -2.69 -0.42
N THR A 3 -12.86 -3.19 -0.99
CA THR A 3 -11.54 -3.11 -0.40
C THR A 3 -10.74 -1.98 -1.03
N VAL A 4 -10.20 -1.10 -0.20
CA VAL A 4 -9.27 -0.04 -0.60
C VAL A 4 -7.88 -0.40 -0.07
N CYS A 5 -6.91 -0.46 -0.97
CA CYS A 5 -5.54 -0.80 -0.63
C CYS A 5 -4.64 0.43 -0.80
N HIS A 6 -4.00 0.87 0.27
CA HIS A 6 -2.97 1.90 0.22
C HIS A 6 -1.60 1.25 0.19
N VAL A 7 -0.74 1.70 -0.71
CA VAL A 7 0.63 1.20 -0.86
C VAL A 7 1.62 2.33 -0.65
N ILE A 8 2.54 2.14 0.28
CA ILE A 8 3.60 3.11 0.57
C ILE A 8 4.89 2.37 0.91
N THR A 9 6.04 2.89 0.47
CA THR A 9 7.31 2.20 0.65
C THR A 9 7.71 2.06 2.12
N LYS A 10 7.54 3.11 2.92
CA LYS A 10 7.95 3.11 4.32
C LYS A 10 7.15 4.13 5.10
N LEU A 11 6.60 3.72 6.23
CA LEU A 11 5.84 4.61 7.12
C LEU A 11 6.78 5.30 8.11
N GLU A 12 7.23 6.49 7.72
CA GLU A 12 8.07 7.35 8.56
C GLU A 12 7.36 8.68 8.84
N LEU A 13 7.91 9.48 9.73
CA LEU A 13 7.44 10.85 9.94
C LEU A 13 7.79 11.68 8.71
N GLY A 14 6.77 12.09 7.98
CA GLY A 14 6.92 12.88 6.77
C GLY A 14 5.58 13.04 6.07
N GLY A 15 5.50 13.95 5.11
CA GLY A 15 4.25 14.36 4.50
C GLY A 15 3.45 13.21 3.86
N ALA A 16 4.08 12.43 2.97
CA ALA A 16 3.38 11.37 2.26
C ALA A 16 2.91 10.26 3.20
N GLN A 17 3.75 9.89 4.16
CA GLN A 17 3.46 8.84 5.12
C GLN A 17 2.33 9.23 6.06
N GLU A 18 2.32 10.46 6.52
CA GLU A 18 1.27 10.97 7.39
C GLU A 18 -0.06 11.10 6.65
N VAL A 19 -0.04 11.52 5.39
CA VAL A 19 -1.25 11.57 4.55
C VAL A 19 -1.82 10.19 4.35
N ALA A 20 -0.97 9.20 4.06
CA ALA A 20 -1.43 7.82 3.87
C ALA A 20 -2.06 7.27 5.16
N LEU A 21 -1.41 7.48 6.31
CA LEU A 21 -1.94 7.01 7.59
C LEU A 21 -3.25 7.70 7.96
N TYR A 22 -3.34 9.00 7.71
CA TYR A 22 -4.57 9.76 7.92
C TYR A 22 -5.71 9.21 7.05
N ALA A 23 -5.45 9.02 5.76
CA ALA A 23 -6.45 8.51 4.83
C ALA A 23 -6.97 7.14 5.26
N VAL A 24 -6.05 6.24 5.65
CA VAL A 24 -6.39 4.89 6.11
C VAL A 24 -7.23 4.94 7.40
N SER A 25 -6.87 5.81 8.35
CA SER A 25 -7.56 5.89 9.64
C SER A 25 -8.93 6.56 9.56
N HIS A 26 -9.18 7.38 8.54
CA HIS A 26 -10.43 8.14 8.39
C HIS A 26 -11.37 7.60 7.33
N LEU A 27 -11.05 6.48 6.71
CA LEU A 27 -11.93 5.84 5.74
C LEU A 27 -13.16 5.26 6.44
N ASP A 28 -14.32 5.37 5.78
CA ASP A 28 -15.58 4.83 6.32
C ASP A 28 -15.53 3.29 6.30
N ARG A 29 -15.34 2.70 7.47
CA ARG A 29 -15.21 1.25 7.63
C ARG A 29 -16.51 0.49 7.46
N SER A 30 -17.64 1.18 7.46
CA SER A 30 -18.93 0.53 7.17
C SER A 30 -19.09 0.24 5.68
N LYS A 31 -18.37 0.95 4.82
CA LYS A 31 -18.42 0.82 3.36
C LYS A 31 -17.19 0.17 2.77
N PHE A 32 -16.02 0.33 3.43
CA PHE A 32 -14.74 -0.09 2.88
C PHE A 32 -13.94 -0.91 3.88
N ARG A 33 -13.37 -1.99 3.38
CA ARG A 33 -12.30 -2.70 4.06
C ARG A 33 -10.99 -2.03 3.68
N THR A 34 -10.15 -1.71 4.66
CA THR A 34 -8.91 -0.99 4.43
C THR A 34 -7.71 -1.91 4.55
N LEU A 35 -6.85 -1.86 3.56
CA LEU A 35 -5.60 -2.57 3.49
C LEU A 35 -4.46 -1.56 3.41
N LEU A 36 -3.41 -1.75 4.18
CA LEU A 36 -2.20 -0.94 4.10
C LEU A 36 -1.01 -1.86 3.80
N VAL A 37 -0.37 -1.63 2.67
CA VAL A 37 0.84 -2.37 2.26
C VAL A 37 2.02 -1.43 2.37
N THR A 38 3.02 -1.80 3.15
CA THR A 38 4.22 -0.99 3.37
C THR A 38 5.48 -1.84 3.33
N GLY A 39 6.62 -1.19 3.12
CA GLY A 39 7.94 -1.81 3.29
C GLY A 39 8.33 -1.86 4.76
N PRO A 40 9.48 -2.48 5.06
CA PRO A 40 9.92 -2.69 6.44
C PRO A 40 10.47 -1.40 7.08
N GLY A 41 10.42 -1.35 8.40
CA GLY A 41 11.18 -0.39 9.21
C GLY A 41 10.61 1.01 9.33
N GLY A 42 9.35 1.27 9.05
CA GLY A 42 8.77 2.59 9.22
C GLY A 42 8.45 2.93 10.67
N LEU A 43 8.60 4.20 11.07
CA LEU A 43 8.29 4.65 12.43
C LEU A 43 6.80 4.57 12.73
N LEU A 44 5.95 4.75 11.74
CA LEU A 44 4.50 4.73 11.90
C LEU A 44 3.87 3.35 11.68
N THR A 45 4.69 2.33 11.40
CA THR A 45 4.17 0.98 11.13
C THR A 45 3.44 0.40 12.34
N ASP A 46 4.02 0.53 13.54
CA ASP A 46 3.40 0.01 14.76
C ASP A 46 2.09 0.74 15.07
N GLU A 47 2.05 2.05 14.86
CA GLU A 47 0.83 2.83 15.00
C GLU A 47 -0.25 2.35 14.04
N ALA A 48 0.11 2.12 12.78
CA ALA A 48 -0.83 1.61 11.77
C ALA A 48 -1.41 0.25 12.18
N LYS A 49 -0.59 -0.64 12.74
CA LYS A 49 -1.04 -1.97 13.19
C LYS A 49 -2.05 -1.91 14.34
N THR A 50 -2.09 -0.81 15.08
CA THR A 50 -3.05 -0.65 16.17
C THR A 50 -4.40 -0.10 15.72
N LEU A 51 -4.51 0.37 14.47
CA LEU A 51 -5.76 0.93 13.95
C LEU A 51 -6.80 -0.16 13.74
N PRO A 52 -8.01 -0.01 14.33
CA PRO A 52 -9.06 -1.01 14.14
C PRO A 52 -9.58 -1.02 12.71
N GLY A 53 -9.84 -2.20 12.16
CA GLY A 53 -10.37 -2.35 10.81
C GLY A 53 -9.36 -2.13 9.69
N VAL A 54 -8.08 -2.02 10.01
CA VAL A 54 -7.00 -1.86 9.02
C VAL A 54 -6.12 -3.11 9.04
N ASP A 55 -5.99 -3.78 7.90
CA ASP A 55 -5.06 -4.89 7.73
C ASP A 55 -3.74 -4.35 7.20
N VAL A 56 -2.66 -4.59 7.91
CA VAL A 56 -1.32 -4.13 7.53
C VAL A 56 -0.50 -5.30 7.01
N HIS A 57 0.03 -5.15 5.81
CA HIS A 57 0.95 -6.12 5.20
C HIS A 57 2.30 -5.47 5.00
N VAL A 58 3.35 -6.07 5.55
CA VAL A 58 4.72 -5.59 5.39
C VAL A 58 5.41 -6.49 4.37
N LEU A 59 5.86 -5.89 3.26
CA LEU A 59 6.61 -6.60 2.22
C LEU A 59 8.10 -6.29 2.39
N SER A 60 8.89 -7.30 2.73
CA SER A 60 10.32 -7.13 2.95
C SER A 60 11.09 -6.67 1.73
N SER A 61 10.57 -6.93 0.55
CA SER A 61 11.16 -6.53 -0.73
C SER A 61 10.81 -5.11 -1.16
N LEU A 62 9.83 -4.47 -0.54
CA LEU A 62 9.42 -3.11 -0.88
C LEU A 62 10.32 -2.11 -0.15
N VAL A 63 11.48 -1.83 -0.74
CA VAL A 63 12.49 -0.95 -0.15
C VAL A 63 12.59 0.37 -0.92
N ARG A 64 13.00 1.43 -0.23
CA ARG A 64 13.03 2.78 -0.79
C ARG A 64 14.10 2.94 -1.88
N ARG A 65 15.28 2.37 -1.66
CA ARG A 65 16.40 2.47 -2.62
C ARG A 65 16.16 1.59 -3.84
N VAL A 66 16.78 1.95 -4.96
CA VAL A 66 16.71 1.14 -6.18
C VAL A 66 17.51 -0.16 -5.97
N HIS A 67 16.84 -1.29 -6.16
CA HIS A 67 17.44 -2.60 -6.05
C HIS A 67 16.66 -3.54 -6.97
N ILE A 68 17.25 -3.90 -8.11
CA ILE A 68 16.54 -4.59 -9.19
C ILE A 68 15.85 -5.88 -8.73
N LEU A 69 16.57 -6.75 -8.01
CA LEU A 69 16.00 -8.02 -7.55
C LEU A 69 14.87 -7.81 -6.54
N ALA A 70 15.08 -6.90 -5.58
CA ALA A 70 14.05 -6.57 -4.60
C ALA A 70 12.84 -5.92 -5.26
N ASP A 71 13.06 -5.07 -6.26
CA ASP A 71 11.98 -4.39 -6.98
C ASP A 71 11.13 -5.38 -7.78
N ILE A 72 11.76 -6.36 -8.43
CA ILE A 72 11.03 -7.43 -9.12
C ILE A 72 10.23 -8.27 -8.12
N ALA A 73 10.84 -8.64 -7.00
CA ALA A 73 10.15 -9.39 -5.96
C ALA A 73 8.95 -8.61 -5.41
N ALA A 74 9.14 -7.30 -5.14
CA ALA A 74 8.05 -6.45 -4.67
C ALA A 74 6.91 -6.36 -5.67
N PHE A 75 7.23 -6.20 -6.96
CA PHE A 75 6.21 -6.19 -8.01
C PHE A 75 5.40 -7.49 -8.03
N LEU A 76 6.07 -8.63 -7.98
CA LEU A 76 5.40 -9.93 -8.00
C LEU A 76 4.55 -10.16 -6.75
N GLU A 77 5.06 -9.79 -5.58
CA GLU A 77 4.33 -9.90 -4.33
C GLU A 77 3.07 -9.02 -4.34
N LEU A 78 3.21 -7.78 -4.79
CA LEU A 78 2.06 -6.86 -4.92
C LEU A 78 1.02 -7.40 -5.90
N MET A 79 1.46 -7.90 -7.03
CA MET A 79 0.54 -8.46 -8.04
C MET A 79 -0.23 -9.65 -7.49
N ARG A 80 0.47 -10.56 -6.79
CA ARG A 80 -0.18 -11.72 -6.15
C ARG A 80 -1.17 -11.28 -5.08
N LEU A 81 -0.79 -10.32 -4.27
CA LEU A 81 -1.64 -9.78 -3.21
C LEU A 81 -2.90 -9.17 -3.80
N PHE A 82 -2.77 -8.36 -4.84
CA PHE A 82 -3.92 -7.73 -5.50
C PHE A 82 -4.83 -8.76 -6.18
N ARG A 83 -4.27 -9.79 -6.77
CA ARG A 83 -5.08 -10.88 -7.36
C ARG A 83 -5.83 -11.68 -6.31
N ARG A 84 -5.23 -11.90 -5.16
CA ARG A 84 -5.85 -12.66 -4.07
C ARG A 84 -6.94 -11.87 -3.37
N LEU A 85 -6.66 -10.60 -3.04
CA LEU A 85 -7.55 -9.76 -2.24
C LEU A 85 -8.54 -8.96 -3.07
N ARG A 86 -8.28 -8.81 -4.36
CA ARG A 86 -9.15 -8.11 -5.32
C ARG A 86 -9.64 -6.74 -4.82
N PRO A 87 -8.73 -5.80 -4.49
CA PRO A 87 -9.16 -4.49 -4.06
C PRO A 87 -9.90 -3.77 -5.18
N ALA A 88 -10.92 -3.00 -4.82
CA ALA A 88 -11.62 -2.16 -5.77
C ALA A 88 -10.80 -0.92 -6.15
N ILE A 89 -10.00 -0.44 -5.19
CA ILE A 89 -9.17 0.76 -5.35
C ILE A 89 -7.77 0.46 -4.81
N VAL A 90 -6.76 0.81 -5.59
CA VAL A 90 -5.36 0.83 -5.13
C VAL A 90 -4.90 2.29 -5.16
N HIS A 91 -4.50 2.79 -4.01
CA HIS A 91 -4.01 4.15 -3.84
C HIS A 91 -2.54 4.11 -3.44
N THR A 92 -1.66 4.53 -4.35
CA THR A 92 -0.22 4.49 -4.11
C THR A 92 0.29 5.84 -3.64
N HIS A 93 1.29 5.79 -2.78
CA HIS A 93 1.98 6.97 -2.23
C HIS A 93 3.48 6.77 -2.40
N SER A 94 4.23 7.84 -2.61
CA SER A 94 5.67 7.83 -2.84
C SER A 94 6.08 7.29 -4.22
N SER A 95 7.34 7.55 -4.60
CA SER A 95 7.80 7.29 -5.97
C SER A 95 7.89 5.81 -6.33
N LYS A 96 8.59 5.02 -5.53
CA LYS A 96 8.76 3.58 -5.85
C LYS A 96 7.45 2.82 -5.70
N ALA A 97 6.74 3.01 -4.60
CA ALA A 97 5.45 2.37 -4.39
C ALA A 97 4.45 2.81 -5.47
N GLY A 98 4.55 4.05 -5.94
CA GLY A 98 3.74 4.55 -7.03
C GLY A 98 3.96 3.79 -8.33
N ILE A 99 5.22 3.57 -8.70
CA ILE A 99 5.55 2.85 -9.93
C ILE A 99 5.18 1.37 -9.82
N LEU A 100 5.69 0.69 -8.80
CA LEU A 100 5.48 -0.75 -8.63
C LEU A 100 4.02 -1.07 -8.35
N GLY A 101 3.39 -0.28 -7.48
CA GLY A 101 2.00 -0.49 -7.10
C GLY A 101 1.04 -0.28 -8.25
N ARG A 102 1.23 0.78 -9.05
CA ARG A 102 0.36 1.04 -10.21
C ARG A 102 0.50 -0.04 -11.27
N TRP A 103 1.71 -0.47 -11.56
CA TRP A 103 1.95 -1.55 -12.53
C TRP A 103 1.34 -2.88 -12.05
N ALA A 104 1.57 -3.23 -10.79
CA ALA A 104 1.01 -4.45 -10.22
C ALA A 104 -0.52 -4.42 -10.22
N ALA A 105 -1.11 -3.27 -9.86
CA ALA A 105 -2.55 -3.09 -9.86
C ALA A 105 -3.13 -3.21 -11.28
N TRP A 106 -2.46 -2.60 -12.24
CA TRP A 106 -2.89 -2.69 -13.64
C TRP A 106 -2.84 -4.14 -14.15
N CYS A 107 -1.74 -4.84 -13.86
CA CYS A 107 -1.59 -6.26 -14.25
C CYS A 107 -2.61 -7.16 -13.53
N ALA A 108 -3.05 -6.79 -12.35
CA ALA A 108 -4.05 -7.54 -11.59
C ALA A 108 -5.49 -7.10 -11.90
N SER A 109 -5.67 -6.19 -12.85
CA SER A 109 -6.97 -5.68 -13.29
C SER A 109 -7.76 -4.99 -12.18
N VAL A 110 -7.08 -4.24 -11.34
CA VAL A 110 -7.74 -3.41 -10.31
C VAL A 110 -8.55 -2.30 -11.00
N PRO A 111 -9.85 -2.13 -10.67
CA PRO A 111 -10.71 -1.20 -11.38
C PRO A 111 -10.32 0.28 -11.25
N VAL A 112 -9.86 0.71 -10.08
CA VAL A 112 -9.51 2.11 -9.82
C VAL A 112 -8.11 2.19 -9.25
N ILE A 113 -7.25 2.98 -9.88
CA ILE A 113 -5.87 3.17 -9.45
C ILE A 113 -5.62 4.66 -9.27
N ILE A 114 -5.19 5.06 -8.06
CA ILE A 114 -4.95 6.45 -7.69
C ILE A 114 -3.50 6.58 -7.19
N HIS A 115 -2.88 7.71 -7.49
CA HIS A 115 -1.54 8.02 -6.99
C HIS A 115 -1.51 9.42 -6.39
N THR A 116 -0.99 9.55 -5.17
CA THR A 116 -0.74 10.82 -4.51
C THR A 116 0.74 11.20 -4.70
N ILE A 117 0.94 12.36 -5.25
CA ILE A 117 2.27 12.92 -5.49
C ILE A 117 2.79 13.61 -4.24
#